data_50764b6eeff43c7ce4f408e24f29b6d6
#
_entry.id   50764b6eeff43c7ce4f408e24f29b6d6
#
_cell.length_a   1.000
_cell.length_b   1.000
_cell.length_c   1.000
_cell.angle_alpha   90.00
_cell.angle_beta   90.00
_cell.angle_gamma   90.00
#
_symmetry.space_group_name_H-M   'P 1'
#
loop_
_entity.id
_entity.type
_entity.pdbx_description
1 polymer ?
#
loop_
_entity_poly.entity_id
_entity_poly.type
_entity_poly.pdbx_seq_one_letter_code
_entity_poly.pdbx_strand_id
1 'polypeptide(L)'
;MPPAPSAFTEDIEGFIAYLELERGLSRNTTQSYESDLSQASHVLEKQGAANWRKVSTKHLTSWLHWLSDRGFTESSQARKLSAVRMLCRHLIREHLREDNPTELLSGPKLRRKLPQTLSTGEMQRLLAGPTGMDAYAIRDRAMLELVYSSGLRASEICGLTLQQVDLEHGFVRVFGKGSKERVVPLGEKARDAVQAYLGSGRPRLVKPKTGSELFITERGKAMSRKTLWVMVKSAAARAGLEKPVKPHLLRHSFATHLLGGGADLRSIQEMLGHASIGTTQIYTAVESSRLLDQHAKHHPRNKRRVPKQSA
;
A
#
# COMPACT_ATOMS: atom_id res chain seq x y z
N MET A 1 -18.82 -13.16 -33.23
CA MET A 1 -17.38 -12.89 -33.18
C MET A 1 -17.17 -11.68 -32.27
N PRO A 2 -16.24 -11.68 -31.34
CA PRO A 2 -15.88 -10.46 -30.64
C PRO A 2 -15.39 -9.43 -31.68
N PRO A 3 -15.65 -8.12 -31.50
CA PRO A 3 -15.15 -7.11 -32.41
C PRO A 3 -13.60 -7.18 -32.41
N ALA A 4 -13.02 -6.97 -33.59
CA ALA A 4 -11.57 -6.92 -33.73
C ALA A 4 -11.00 -5.90 -32.72
N PRO A 5 -9.88 -6.21 -32.05
CA PRO A 5 -9.26 -5.27 -31.12
C PRO A 5 -9.00 -3.96 -31.85
N SER A 6 -9.30 -2.84 -31.20
CA SER A 6 -8.99 -1.53 -31.80
C SER A 6 -7.47 -1.41 -31.97
N ALA A 7 -7.02 -0.65 -32.98
CA ALA A 7 -5.59 -0.41 -33.20
C ALA A 7 -4.88 0.22 -31.98
N PHE A 8 -5.63 0.80 -31.05
CA PHE A 8 -5.14 1.25 -29.75
C PHE A 8 -4.86 0.09 -28.79
N THR A 9 -5.68 -0.96 -28.82
CA THR A 9 -5.58 -2.11 -27.92
C THR A 9 -4.31 -2.90 -28.18
N GLU A 10 -3.96 -3.13 -29.45
CA GLU A 10 -2.77 -3.87 -29.85
C GLU A 10 -1.47 -3.22 -29.30
N ASP A 11 -1.34 -1.89 -29.49
CA ASP A 11 -0.18 -1.15 -28.96
C ASP A 11 -0.10 -1.20 -27.40
N ILE A 12 -1.25 -1.21 -26.71
CA ILE A 12 -1.30 -1.35 -25.26
C ILE A 12 -0.89 -2.75 -24.82
N GLU A 13 -1.43 -3.79 -25.44
CA GLU A 13 -1.12 -5.19 -25.11
C GLU A 13 0.38 -5.48 -25.29
N GLY A 14 0.97 -5.06 -26.40
CA GLY A 14 2.43 -5.17 -26.63
C GLY A 14 3.24 -4.44 -25.57
N PHE A 15 2.83 -3.24 -25.19
CA PHE A 15 3.50 -2.48 -24.13
C PHE A 15 3.35 -3.14 -22.74
N ILE A 16 2.18 -3.67 -22.40
CA ILE A 16 1.96 -4.37 -21.13
C ILE A 16 2.82 -5.64 -21.06
N ALA A 17 2.86 -6.43 -22.14
CA ALA A 17 3.73 -7.61 -22.25
C ALA A 17 5.21 -7.23 -22.03
N TYR A 18 5.70 -6.17 -22.65
CA TYR A 18 7.05 -5.64 -22.42
C TYR A 18 7.29 -5.29 -20.95
N LEU A 19 6.34 -4.59 -20.30
CA LEU A 19 6.48 -4.21 -18.89
C LEU A 19 6.53 -5.43 -17.95
N GLU A 20 5.80 -6.48 -18.25
CA GLU A 20 5.75 -7.70 -17.45
C GLU A 20 6.98 -8.58 -17.69
N LEU A 21 7.32 -8.87 -18.93
CA LEU A 21 8.34 -9.84 -19.30
C LEU A 21 9.75 -9.27 -19.22
N GLU A 22 9.97 -8.04 -19.71
CA GLU A 22 11.33 -7.48 -19.76
C GLU A 22 11.63 -6.56 -18.56
N ARG A 23 10.64 -5.78 -18.09
CA ARG A 23 10.86 -4.83 -17.00
C ARG A 23 10.52 -5.41 -15.63
N GLY A 24 9.92 -6.60 -15.55
CA GLY A 24 9.57 -7.27 -14.30
C GLY A 24 8.65 -6.44 -13.41
N LEU A 25 7.77 -5.61 -13.99
CA LEU A 25 6.84 -4.79 -13.23
C LEU A 25 5.74 -5.67 -12.60
N SER A 26 5.26 -5.25 -11.43
CA SER A 26 4.20 -5.99 -10.76
C SER A 26 2.88 -5.89 -11.52
N ARG A 27 2.09 -6.96 -11.51
CA ARG A 27 0.76 -7.03 -12.12
C ARG A 27 -0.16 -5.86 -11.72
N ASN A 28 -0.10 -5.38 -10.47
CA ASN A 28 -0.86 -4.20 -10.05
C ASN A 28 -0.43 -2.92 -10.79
N THR A 29 0.86 -2.79 -11.11
CA THR A 29 1.38 -1.63 -11.85
C THR A 29 0.96 -1.70 -13.32
N THR A 30 1.10 -2.88 -13.95
CA THR A 30 0.74 -3.09 -15.36
C THR A 30 -0.76 -2.92 -15.56
N GLN A 31 -1.61 -3.48 -14.71
CA GLN A 31 -3.06 -3.25 -14.74
C GLN A 31 -3.45 -1.78 -14.56
N SER A 32 -2.71 -1.03 -13.72
CA SER A 32 -2.97 0.41 -13.56
C SER A 32 -2.63 1.18 -14.83
N TYR A 33 -1.53 0.84 -15.49
CA TYR A 33 -1.14 1.45 -16.76
C TYR A 33 -2.10 1.06 -17.89
N GLU A 34 -2.46 -0.20 -17.99
CA GLU A 34 -3.45 -0.70 -18.94
C GLU A 34 -4.78 0.07 -18.83
N SER A 35 -5.32 0.19 -17.61
CA SER A 35 -6.54 0.95 -17.34
C SER A 35 -6.41 2.43 -17.70
N ASP A 36 -5.25 3.07 -17.40
CA ASP A 36 -5.01 4.47 -17.73
C ASP A 36 -4.90 4.71 -19.24
N LEU A 37 -4.22 3.81 -19.94
CA LEU A 37 -4.04 3.88 -21.39
C LEU A 37 -5.34 3.57 -22.12
N SER A 38 -6.12 2.58 -21.69
CA SER A 38 -7.44 2.27 -22.26
C SER A 38 -8.41 3.45 -22.11
N GLN A 39 -8.38 4.15 -20.95
CA GLN A 39 -9.18 5.36 -20.80
C GLN A 39 -8.70 6.49 -21.72
N ALA A 40 -7.38 6.67 -21.85
CA ALA A 40 -6.82 7.67 -22.75
C ALA A 40 -7.17 7.38 -24.21
N SER A 41 -7.04 6.13 -24.66
CA SER A 41 -7.41 5.67 -26.01
C SER A 41 -8.82 6.06 -26.39
N HIS A 42 -9.79 5.80 -25.51
CA HIS A 42 -11.19 6.12 -25.76
C HIS A 42 -11.45 7.61 -25.98
N VAL A 43 -10.69 8.49 -25.29
CA VAL A 43 -10.79 9.94 -25.48
C VAL A 43 -10.08 10.37 -26.75
N LEU A 44 -8.89 9.83 -27.01
CA LEU A 44 -8.07 10.16 -28.19
C LEU A 44 -8.76 9.70 -29.49
N GLU A 45 -9.40 8.55 -29.48
CA GLU A 45 -10.20 8.04 -30.61
C GLU A 45 -11.36 8.99 -30.96
N LYS A 46 -12.07 9.50 -29.94
CA LYS A 46 -13.11 10.53 -30.12
C LYS A 46 -12.59 11.86 -30.66
N GLN A 47 -11.30 12.13 -30.48
CA GLN A 47 -10.61 13.30 -31.01
C GLN A 47 -10.06 13.08 -32.43
N GLY A 48 -10.34 11.90 -33.03
CA GLY A 48 -9.93 11.55 -34.38
C GLY A 48 -8.55 10.90 -34.52
N ALA A 49 -7.90 10.52 -33.41
CA ALA A 49 -6.66 9.75 -33.48
C ALA A 49 -6.98 8.29 -33.88
N ALA A 50 -6.28 7.76 -34.88
CA ALA A 50 -6.53 6.41 -35.39
C ALA A 50 -5.90 5.30 -34.52
N ASN A 51 -4.76 5.54 -33.89
CA ASN A 51 -4.01 4.64 -33.02
C ASN A 51 -2.94 5.41 -32.25
N TRP A 52 -2.22 4.75 -31.34
CA TRP A 52 -1.14 5.39 -30.56
C TRP A 52 0.02 5.92 -31.42
N ARG A 53 0.28 5.32 -32.56
CA ARG A 53 1.36 5.73 -33.50
C ARG A 53 1.05 7.06 -34.17
N LYS A 54 -0.23 7.46 -34.29
CA LYS A 54 -0.72 8.70 -34.92
C LYS A 54 -1.19 9.76 -33.91
N VAL A 55 -1.10 9.49 -32.61
CA VAL A 55 -1.42 10.48 -31.57
C VAL A 55 -0.43 11.65 -31.64
N SER A 56 -0.94 12.88 -31.77
CA SER A 56 -0.15 14.11 -31.79
C SER A 56 -0.10 14.81 -30.42
N THR A 57 0.83 15.72 -30.24
CA THR A 57 0.89 16.60 -29.07
C THR A 57 -0.42 17.34 -28.82
N LYS A 58 -1.10 17.77 -29.91
CA LYS A 58 -2.42 18.43 -29.82
C LYS A 58 -3.48 17.50 -29.20
N HIS A 59 -3.55 16.26 -29.63
CA HIS A 59 -4.46 15.26 -29.05
C HIS A 59 -4.21 15.08 -27.54
N LEU A 60 -2.94 14.97 -27.14
CA LEU A 60 -2.57 14.79 -25.74
C LEU A 60 -2.84 16.03 -24.88
N THR A 61 -2.63 17.22 -25.43
CA THR A 61 -2.98 18.48 -24.74
C THR A 61 -4.50 18.57 -24.50
N SER A 62 -5.31 18.27 -25.50
CA SER A 62 -6.77 18.23 -25.37
C SER A 62 -7.22 17.16 -24.38
N TRP A 63 -6.56 16.00 -24.36
CA TRP A 63 -6.83 14.95 -23.37
C TRP A 63 -6.47 15.39 -21.93
N LEU A 64 -5.38 16.12 -21.72
CA LEU A 64 -5.03 16.68 -20.41
C LEU A 64 -6.06 17.71 -19.93
N HIS A 65 -6.57 18.56 -20.82
CA HIS A 65 -7.68 19.48 -20.51
C HIS A 65 -8.93 18.69 -20.13
N TRP A 66 -9.29 17.67 -20.91
CA TRP A 66 -10.42 16.80 -20.60
C TRP A 66 -10.30 16.14 -19.22
N LEU A 67 -9.10 15.68 -18.80
CA LEU A 67 -8.88 15.15 -17.45
C LEU A 67 -9.12 16.20 -16.37
N SER A 68 -8.68 17.45 -16.61
CA SER A 68 -8.89 18.57 -15.69
C SER A 68 -10.37 18.92 -15.55
N ASP A 69 -11.09 19.03 -16.65
CA ASP A 69 -12.53 19.37 -16.70
C ASP A 69 -13.40 18.30 -16.03
N ARG A 70 -12.94 17.04 -16.06
CA ARG A 70 -13.57 15.91 -15.36
C ARG A 70 -13.21 15.82 -13.88
N GLY A 71 -12.43 16.76 -13.36
CA GLY A 71 -12.08 16.84 -11.94
C GLY A 71 -11.06 15.77 -11.49
N PHE A 72 -10.26 15.20 -12.41
CA PHE A 72 -9.17 14.31 -12.00
C PHE A 72 -8.13 15.08 -11.19
N THR A 73 -7.72 14.51 -10.06
CA THR A 73 -6.68 15.13 -9.23
C THR A 73 -5.35 15.25 -9.97
N GLU A 74 -4.55 16.27 -9.64
CA GLU A 74 -3.20 16.50 -10.21
C GLU A 74 -2.34 15.23 -10.17
N SER A 75 -2.40 14.48 -9.06
CA SER A 75 -1.68 13.21 -8.90
C SER A 75 -2.17 12.12 -9.88
N SER A 76 -3.47 12.04 -10.13
CA SER A 76 -4.05 11.09 -11.10
C SER A 76 -3.68 11.48 -12.52
N GLN A 77 -3.73 12.76 -12.86
CA GLN A 77 -3.32 13.28 -14.17
C GLN A 77 -1.83 12.99 -14.43
N ALA A 78 -0.97 13.26 -13.44
CA ALA A 78 0.47 13.00 -13.54
C ALA A 78 0.77 11.50 -13.77
N ARG A 79 0.08 10.60 -13.05
CA ARG A 79 0.24 9.15 -13.23
C ARG A 79 -0.19 8.70 -14.63
N LYS A 80 -1.35 9.19 -15.09
CA LYS A 80 -1.88 8.89 -16.44
C LYS A 80 -0.94 9.39 -17.54
N LEU A 81 -0.43 10.62 -17.41
CA LEU A 81 0.56 11.16 -18.34
C LEU A 81 1.87 10.35 -18.32
N SER A 82 2.27 9.85 -17.15
CA SER A 82 3.44 8.97 -17.04
C SER A 82 3.25 7.65 -17.79
N ALA A 83 2.06 7.03 -17.72
CA ALA A 83 1.74 5.83 -18.51
C ALA A 83 1.82 6.10 -20.02
N VAL A 84 1.25 7.21 -20.50
CA VAL A 84 1.32 7.63 -21.91
C VAL A 84 2.77 7.88 -22.35
N ARG A 85 3.56 8.57 -21.53
CA ARG A 85 5.00 8.80 -21.81
C ARG A 85 5.77 7.50 -21.94
N MET A 86 5.51 6.54 -21.07
CA MET A 86 6.18 5.24 -21.13
C MET A 86 5.77 4.45 -22.37
N LEU A 87 4.49 4.46 -22.74
CA LEU A 87 4.02 3.84 -23.98
C LEU A 87 4.66 4.50 -25.22
N CYS A 88 4.68 5.83 -25.31
CA CYS A 88 5.31 6.52 -26.45
C CYS A 88 6.80 6.18 -26.58
N ARG A 89 7.54 6.12 -25.48
CA ARG A 89 8.96 5.69 -25.48
C ARG A 89 9.12 4.23 -25.91
N HIS A 90 8.18 3.35 -25.52
CA HIS A 90 8.17 1.96 -25.98
C HIS A 90 7.96 1.89 -27.50
N LEU A 91 6.96 2.59 -28.02
CA LEU A 91 6.70 2.62 -29.47
C LEU A 91 7.89 3.14 -30.29
N ILE A 92 8.62 4.14 -29.78
CA ILE A 92 9.85 4.63 -30.43
C ILE A 92 10.93 3.55 -30.39
N ARG A 93 11.12 2.88 -29.26
CA ARG A 93 12.11 1.82 -29.12
C ARG A 93 11.85 0.63 -30.07
N GLU A 94 10.56 0.31 -30.27
CA GLU A 94 10.12 -0.75 -31.19
C GLU A 94 10.04 -0.27 -32.66
N HIS A 95 10.52 0.94 -32.96
CA HIS A 95 10.47 1.54 -34.31
C HIS A 95 9.06 1.65 -34.91
N LEU A 96 8.03 1.64 -34.06
CA LEU A 96 6.63 1.83 -34.45
C LEU A 96 6.24 3.31 -34.56
N ARG A 97 7.14 4.20 -34.10
CA ARG A 97 6.97 5.64 -34.11
C ARG A 97 8.35 6.33 -34.11
N GLU A 98 8.50 7.46 -34.82
CA GLU A 98 9.76 8.21 -34.90
C GLU A 98 9.84 9.39 -33.92
N ASP A 99 8.71 10.03 -33.62
CA ASP A 99 8.61 11.21 -32.75
C ASP A 99 8.05 10.93 -31.38
N ASN A 100 8.31 11.81 -30.43
CA ASN A 100 7.75 11.73 -29.08
C ASN A 100 6.73 12.86 -28.83
N PRO A 101 5.42 12.63 -28.98
CA PRO A 101 4.40 13.65 -28.79
C PRO A 101 4.26 14.12 -27.34
N THR A 102 4.94 13.46 -26.40
CA THR A 102 4.90 13.82 -24.98
C THR A 102 6.08 14.68 -24.54
N GLU A 103 7.06 14.93 -25.42
CA GLU A 103 8.33 15.57 -25.07
C GLU A 103 8.14 16.98 -24.51
N LEU A 104 7.33 17.78 -25.18
CA LEU A 104 7.06 19.17 -24.82
C LEU A 104 5.87 19.32 -23.84
N LEU A 105 5.22 18.22 -23.44
CA LEU A 105 4.09 18.31 -22.55
C LEU A 105 4.56 18.56 -21.10
N SER A 106 4.12 19.66 -20.53
CA SER A 106 4.25 19.92 -19.12
C SER A 106 3.21 19.11 -18.35
N GLY A 107 3.65 18.33 -17.37
CA GLY A 107 2.73 17.64 -16.44
C GLY A 107 2.12 18.63 -15.45
N PRO A 108 1.02 18.25 -14.76
CA PRO A 108 0.45 19.07 -13.70
C PRO A 108 1.49 19.32 -12.61
N LYS A 109 1.54 20.55 -12.08
CA LYS A 109 2.42 20.91 -10.97
C LYS A 109 1.90 20.25 -9.69
N LEU A 110 2.54 19.19 -9.26
CA LEU A 110 2.20 18.52 -8.01
C LEU A 110 2.56 19.42 -6.83
N ARG A 111 1.57 19.95 -6.13
CA ARG A 111 1.82 20.58 -4.84
C ARG A 111 2.20 19.50 -3.83
N ARG A 112 3.44 19.52 -3.35
CA ARG A 112 3.86 18.65 -2.26
C ARG A 112 3.07 19.01 -1.01
N LYS A 113 2.02 18.27 -0.73
CA LYS A 113 1.37 18.34 0.59
C LYS A 113 2.36 17.76 1.60
N LEU A 114 2.58 18.46 2.70
CA LEU A 114 3.34 17.92 3.81
C LEU A 114 2.73 16.58 4.22
N PRO A 115 3.55 15.53 4.42
CA PRO A 115 3.05 14.23 4.85
C PRO A 115 2.29 14.42 6.17
N GLN A 116 1.01 14.09 6.17
CA GLN A 116 0.22 14.09 7.40
C GLN A 116 0.58 12.84 8.19
N THR A 117 0.70 12.98 9.51
CA THR A 117 0.81 11.86 10.46
C THR A 117 -0.26 12.00 11.52
N LEU A 118 -0.59 10.90 12.17
CA LEU A 118 -1.35 10.94 13.41
C LEU A 118 -0.37 11.23 14.54
N SER A 119 -0.73 12.10 15.48
CA SER A 119 -0.01 12.20 16.74
C SER A 119 -0.15 10.90 17.55
N THR A 120 0.73 10.70 18.55
CA THR A 120 0.61 9.52 19.43
C THR A 120 -0.74 9.45 20.13
N GLY A 121 -1.31 10.59 20.53
CA GLY A 121 -2.64 10.66 21.14
C GLY A 121 -3.78 10.30 20.16
N GLU A 122 -3.73 10.81 18.93
CA GLU A 122 -4.68 10.43 17.87
C GLU A 122 -4.58 8.94 17.53
N MET A 123 -3.35 8.41 17.46
CA MET A 123 -3.13 7.00 17.22
C MET A 123 -3.72 6.15 18.36
N GLN A 124 -3.52 6.54 19.61
CA GLN A 124 -4.12 5.83 20.76
C GLN A 124 -5.66 5.81 20.69
N ARG A 125 -6.29 6.94 20.35
CA ARG A 125 -7.75 6.98 20.14
C ARG A 125 -8.20 6.08 18.99
N LEU A 126 -7.48 6.09 17.87
CA LEU A 126 -7.77 5.23 16.73
C LEU A 126 -7.74 3.73 17.11
N LEU A 127 -6.69 3.31 17.83
CA LEU A 127 -6.51 1.93 18.26
C LEU A 127 -7.55 1.48 19.29
N ALA A 128 -8.08 2.41 20.08
CA ALA A 128 -9.19 2.18 21.00
C ALA A 128 -10.58 2.23 20.32
N GLY A 129 -10.65 2.67 19.05
CA GLY A 129 -11.91 2.83 18.32
C GLY A 129 -12.77 1.57 18.17
N PRO A 130 -12.20 0.36 17.95
CA PRO A 130 -12.97 -0.87 18.00
C PRO A 130 -13.33 -1.23 19.45
N THR A 131 -14.55 -0.89 19.88
CA THR A 131 -15.09 -1.23 21.19
C THR A 131 -15.95 -2.48 21.12
N GLY A 132 -16.06 -3.23 22.22
CA GLY A 132 -16.86 -4.45 22.29
C GLY A 132 -16.03 -5.73 22.33
N MET A 133 -16.75 -6.85 22.56
CA MET A 133 -16.19 -8.20 22.73
C MET A 133 -16.69 -9.17 21.64
N ASP A 134 -17.34 -8.64 20.60
CA ASP A 134 -17.70 -9.45 19.44
C ASP A 134 -16.46 -9.77 18.59
N ALA A 135 -16.59 -10.80 17.73
CA ALA A 135 -15.49 -11.29 16.92
C ALA A 135 -14.90 -10.23 15.98
N TYR A 136 -15.74 -9.29 15.53
CA TYR A 136 -15.29 -8.22 14.61
C TYR A 136 -14.49 -7.15 15.36
N ALA A 137 -14.97 -6.73 16.53
CA ALA A 137 -14.26 -5.74 17.34
C ALA A 137 -12.90 -6.27 17.80
N ILE A 138 -12.82 -7.53 18.22
CA ILE A 138 -11.56 -8.20 18.61
C ILE A 138 -10.62 -8.27 17.40
N ARG A 139 -11.12 -8.71 16.22
CA ARG A 139 -10.34 -8.73 14.97
C ARG A 139 -9.81 -7.36 14.57
N ASP A 140 -10.69 -6.38 14.55
CA ASP A 140 -10.36 -5.03 14.08
C ASP A 140 -9.32 -4.37 14.99
N ARG A 141 -9.42 -4.57 16.30
CA ARG A 141 -8.42 -4.14 17.28
C ARG A 141 -7.07 -4.81 17.03
N ALA A 142 -7.05 -6.12 16.87
CA ALA A 142 -5.82 -6.85 16.58
C ALA A 142 -5.17 -6.40 15.27
N MET A 143 -5.97 -6.17 14.25
CA MET A 143 -5.48 -5.70 12.94
C MET A 143 -4.89 -4.29 13.01
N LEU A 144 -5.54 -3.36 13.72
CA LEU A 144 -5.04 -1.99 13.89
C LEU A 144 -3.74 -1.96 14.72
N GLU A 145 -3.70 -2.68 15.84
CA GLU A 145 -2.50 -2.80 16.67
C GLU A 145 -1.34 -3.39 15.87
N LEU A 146 -1.60 -4.44 15.09
CA LEU A 146 -0.56 -5.07 14.28
C LEU A 146 -0.05 -4.13 13.18
N VAL A 147 -0.94 -3.46 12.43
CA VAL A 147 -0.53 -2.50 11.38
C VAL A 147 0.32 -1.38 11.95
N TYR A 148 -0.06 -0.84 13.10
CA TYR A 148 0.69 0.25 13.71
C TYR A 148 1.99 -0.23 14.36
N SER A 149 1.99 -1.39 15.01
CA SER A 149 3.20 -1.93 15.66
C SER A 149 4.28 -2.35 14.65
N SER A 150 3.89 -2.85 13.49
CA SER A 150 4.83 -3.42 12.52
C SER A 150 4.99 -2.58 11.24
N GLY A 151 4.21 -1.53 11.07
CA GLY A 151 4.25 -0.69 9.87
C GLY A 151 3.98 -1.43 8.57
N LEU A 152 3.22 -2.52 8.58
CA LEU A 152 2.92 -3.34 7.40
C LEU A 152 2.16 -2.57 6.32
N ARG A 153 2.39 -2.93 5.05
CA ARG A 153 1.57 -2.45 3.94
C ARG A 153 0.17 -3.07 3.99
N ALA A 154 -0.83 -2.37 3.44
CA ALA A 154 -2.20 -2.88 3.38
C ALA A 154 -2.31 -4.26 2.70
N SER A 155 -1.51 -4.53 1.67
CA SER A 155 -1.47 -5.85 1.02
C SER A 155 -0.83 -6.92 1.89
N GLU A 156 0.22 -6.57 2.64
CA GLU A 156 0.94 -7.49 3.52
C GLU A 156 0.05 -7.94 4.68
N ILE A 157 -0.62 -7.00 5.36
CA ILE A 157 -1.50 -7.34 6.48
C ILE A 157 -2.74 -8.14 6.03
N CYS A 158 -3.30 -7.84 4.85
CA CYS A 158 -4.45 -8.58 4.32
C CYS A 158 -4.11 -10.00 3.86
N GLY A 159 -2.87 -10.23 3.41
CA GLY A 159 -2.39 -11.55 2.98
C GLY A 159 -1.58 -12.30 4.03
N LEU A 160 -1.47 -11.76 5.25
CA LEU A 160 -0.69 -12.38 6.31
C LEU A 160 -1.34 -13.70 6.75
N THR A 161 -0.53 -14.76 6.87
CA THR A 161 -0.98 -16.09 7.30
C THR A 161 -0.63 -16.36 8.76
N LEU A 162 -1.25 -17.38 9.35
CA LEU A 162 -0.98 -17.82 10.73
C LEU A 162 0.49 -18.19 10.93
N GLN A 163 1.11 -18.86 9.95
CA GLN A 163 2.50 -19.33 10.00
C GLN A 163 3.54 -18.21 9.95
N GLN A 164 3.12 -17.02 9.51
CA GLN A 164 4.01 -15.86 9.40
C GLN A 164 4.10 -15.05 10.68
N VAL A 165 3.28 -15.37 11.70
CA VAL A 165 3.22 -14.65 12.97
C VAL A 165 3.82 -15.49 14.08
N ASP A 166 4.90 -15.03 14.66
CA ASP A 166 5.54 -15.64 15.80
C ASP A 166 5.25 -14.78 17.04
N LEU A 167 4.26 -15.20 17.82
CA LEU A 167 3.86 -14.51 19.04
C LEU A 167 4.81 -14.78 20.20
N GLU A 168 5.52 -15.90 20.20
CA GLU A 168 6.48 -16.25 21.25
C GLU A 168 7.68 -15.34 21.18
N HIS A 169 8.30 -15.23 20.00
CA HIS A 169 9.48 -14.39 19.79
C HIS A 169 9.16 -12.94 19.43
N GLY A 170 7.87 -12.61 19.19
CA GLY A 170 7.41 -11.24 18.98
C GLY A 170 7.79 -10.63 17.62
N PHE A 171 7.59 -11.36 16.53
CA PHE A 171 7.80 -10.84 15.17
C PHE A 171 6.81 -11.39 14.14
N VAL A 172 6.75 -10.73 13.00
CA VAL A 172 6.08 -11.23 11.78
C VAL A 172 7.08 -11.35 10.64
N ARG A 173 6.94 -12.42 9.84
CA ARG A 173 7.65 -12.59 8.57
C ARG A 173 6.80 -12.06 7.43
N VAL A 174 7.35 -11.20 6.61
CA VAL A 174 6.62 -10.57 5.50
C VAL A 174 7.38 -10.72 4.22
N PHE A 175 6.68 -11.05 3.14
CA PHE A 175 7.24 -11.11 1.81
C PHE A 175 6.98 -9.80 1.06
N GLY A 176 8.05 -9.13 0.63
CA GLY A 176 8.02 -7.90 -0.16
C GLY A 176 8.01 -8.17 -1.67
N LYS A 177 8.23 -7.10 -2.45
CA LYS A 177 8.38 -7.21 -3.91
C LYS A 177 9.56 -8.11 -4.26
N GLY A 178 9.35 -9.07 -5.17
CA GLY A 178 10.36 -10.05 -5.57
C GLY A 178 10.59 -11.15 -4.55
N SER A 179 9.56 -11.50 -3.75
CA SER A 179 9.60 -12.56 -2.73
C SER A 179 10.70 -12.39 -1.68
N LYS A 180 11.21 -11.17 -1.50
CA LYS A 180 12.19 -10.88 -0.45
C LYS A 180 11.49 -10.90 0.91
N GLU A 181 11.95 -11.80 1.77
CA GLU A 181 11.47 -11.92 3.15
C GLU A 181 12.10 -10.82 4.02
N ARG A 182 11.31 -10.31 4.97
CA ARG A 182 11.81 -9.49 6.07
C ARG A 182 11.08 -9.84 7.36
N VAL A 183 11.79 -9.70 8.45
CA VAL A 183 11.25 -9.85 9.81
C VAL A 183 10.91 -8.47 10.34
N VAL A 184 9.73 -8.31 10.92
CA VAL A 184 9.27 -7.06 11.53
C VAL A 184 8.84 -7.32 12.96
N PRO A 185 9.37 -6.58 13.94
CA PRO A 185 9.02 -6.73 15.34
C PRO A 185 7.53 -6.48 15.64
N LEU A 186 7.01 -7.17 16.65
CA LEU A 186 5.71 -6.95 17.27
C LEU A 186 5.87 -6.42 18.69
N GLY A 187 5.25 -5.29 18.99
CA GLY A 187 5.16 -4.82 20.36
C GLY A 187 4.17 -5.61 21.20
N GLU A 188 4.31 -5.54 22.53
CA GLU A 188 3.47 -6.28 23.48
C GLU A 188 1.97 -6.09 23.23
N LYS A 189 1.50 -4.86 23.02
CA LYS A 189 0.09 -4.56 22.75
C LYS A 189 -0.46 -5.25 21.50
N ALA A 190 0.36 -5.34 20.45
CA ALA A 190 -0.03 -6.04 19.22
C ALA A 190 -0.06 -7.56 19.44
N ARG A 191 0.91 -8.11 20.19
CA ARG A 191 0.95 -9.52 20.56
C ARG A 191 -0.31 -9.90 21.35
N ASP A 192 -0.63 -9.16 22.42
CA ASP A 192 -1.82 -9.40 23.25
C ASP A 192 -3.10 -9.34 22.41
N ALA A 193 -3.24 -8.34 21.54
CA ALA A 193 -4.42 -8.17 20.70
C ALA A 193 -4.55 -9.30 19.67
N VAL A 194 -3.46 -9.73 19.04
CA VAL A 194 -3.46 -10.85 18.09
C VAL A 194 -3.74 -12.16 18.82
N GLN A 195 -3.17 -12.37 19.98
CA GLN A 195 -3.44 -13.56 20.80
C GLN A 195 -4.91 -13.64 21.22
N ALA A 196 -5.50 -12.53 21.67
CA ALA A 196 -6.93 -12.46 21.99
C ALA A 196 -7.80 -12.76 20.75
N TYR A 197 -7.41 -12.28 19.58
CA TYR A 197 -8.11 -12.57 18.33
C TYR A 197 -8.02 -14.05 17.97
N LEU A 198 -6.85 -14.66 18.06
CA LEU A 198 -6.66 -16.08 17.76
C LEU A 198 -7.43 -16.97 18.73
N GLY A 199 -7.48 -16.61 20.03
CA GLY A 199 -8.16 -17.38 21.06
C GLY A 199 -9.68 -17.25 21.07
N SER A 200 -10.22 -16.06 20.81
CA SER A 200 -11.65 -15.79 21.01
C SER A 200 -12.39 -15.17 19.82
N GLY A 201 -11.69 -14.45 18.94
CA GLY A 201 -12.31 -13.79 17.79
C GLY A 201 -12.33 -14.67 16.54
N ARG A 202 -11.15 -15.12 16.10
CA ARG A 202 -11.00 -15.90 14.86
C ARG A 202 -11.81 -17.21 14.85
N PRO A 203 -11.86 -18.01 15.91
CA PRO A 203 -12.65 -19.26 15.91
C PRO A 203 -14.13 -19.04 15.58
N ARG A 204 -14.69 -17.90 15.97
CA ARG A 204 -16.09 -17.52 15.68
C ARG A 204 -16.34 -17.11 14.22
N LEU A 205 -15.27 -16.81 13.47
CA LEU A 205 -15.33 -16.39 12.06
C LEU A 205 -14.90 -17.50 11.09
N VAL A 206 -14.29 -18.56 11.57
CA VAL A 206 -13.86 -19.72 10.76
C VAL A 206 -15.06 -20.38 10.10
N LYS A 207 -14.91 -20.79 8.85
CA LYS A 207 -15.88 -21.52 8.02
C LYS A 207 -15.18 -22.73 7.41
N PRO A 208 -15.90 -23.73 6.91
CA PRO A 208 -15.31 -24.97 6.37
C PRO A 208 -14.25 -24.77 5.28
N LYS A 209 -14.31 -23.66 4.53
CA LYS A 209 -13.37 -23.31 3.46
C LYS A 209 -12.41 -22.16 3.84
N THR A 210 -12.26 -21.86 5.12
CA THR A 210 -11.31 -20.84 5.60
C THR A 210 -9.89 -21.36 5.45
N GLY A 211 -9.04 -20.55 4.82
CA GLY A 211 -7.62 -20.86 4.65
C GLY A 211 -6.76 -20.48 5.86
N SER A 212 -5.46 -20.35 5.61
CA SER A 212 -4.46 -20.04 6.65
C SER A 212 -4.33 -18.53 6.93
N GLU A 213 -5.11 -17.67 6.29
CA GLU A 213 -5.03 -16.23 6.52
C GLU A 213 -5.31 -15.87 7.97
N LEU A 214 -4.49 -14.98 8.51
CA LEU A 214 -4.63 -14.52 9.89
C LEU A 214 -5.97 -13.79 10.08
N PHE A 215 -6.20 -12.73 9.28
CA PHE A 215 -7.41 -11.92 9.38
C PHE A 215 -8.45 -12.31 8.34
N ILE A 216 -9.61 -12.72 8.83
CA ILE A 216 -10.71 -13.21 7.99
C ILE A 216 -11.98 -12.38 8.15
N THR A 217 -12.79 -12.38 7.11
CA THR A 217 -14.12 -11.76 7.08
C THR A 217 -15.15 -12.66 7.75
N GLU A 218 -16.40 -12.19 7.88
CA GLU A 218 -17.55 -12.97 8.32
C GLU A 218 -17.81 -14.23 7.48
N ARG A 219 -17.37 -14.21 6.22
CA ARG A 219 -17.49 -15.34 5.28
C ARG A 219 -16.30 -16.31 5.36
N GLY A 220 -15.41 -16.13 6.33
CA GLY A 220 -14.21 -16.96 6.49
C GLY A 220 -13.15 -16.77 5.40
N LYS A 221 -13.22 -15.71 4.58
CA LYS A 221 -12.24 -15.39 3.54
C LYS A 221 -11.26 -14.32 4.01
N ALA A 222 -10.08 -14.27 3.39
CA ALA A 222 -9.09 -13.22 3.62
C ALA A 222 -9.70 -11.81 3.57
N MET A 223 -9.23 -10.91 4.43
CA MET A 223 -9.59 -9.50 4.40
C MET A 223 -9.06 -8.83 3.12
N SER A 224 -9.92 -8.12 2.40
CA SER A 224 -9.49 -7.33 1.25
C SER A 224 -8.91 -5.97 1.67
N ARG A 225 -8.07 -5.37 0.82
CA ARG A 225 -7.59 -3.98 1.03
C ARG A 225 -8.73 -2.97 1.15
N LYS A 226 -9.85 -3.20 0.44
CA LYS A 226 -11.06 -2.38 0.53
C LYS A 226 -11.72 -2.53 1.91
N THR A 227 -11.84 -3.76 2.42
CA THR A 227 -12.40 -4.04 3.75
C THR A 227 -11.54 -3.42 4.85
N LEU A 228 -10.21 -3.54 4.76
CA LEU A 228 -9.27 -2.88 5.67
C LEU A 228 -9.45 -1.35 5.64
N TRP A 229 -9.59 -0.76 4.45
CA TRP A 229 -9.78 0.68 4.32
C TRP A 229 -11.09 1.16 4.98
N VAL A 230 -12.19 0.44 4.77
CA VAL A 230 -13.50 0.72 5.41
C VAL A 230 -13.39 0.59 6.92
N MET A 231 -12.74 -0.44 7.43
CA MET A 231 -12.53 -0.68 8.86
C MET A 231 -11.72 0.46 9.49
N VAL A 232 -10.60 0.86 8.88
CA VAL A 232 -9.77 1.98 9.36
C VAL A 232 -10.57 3.30 9.38
N LYS A 233 -11.34 3.57 8.33
CA LYS A 233 -12.21 4.75 8.26
C LYS A 233 -13.27 4.75 9.36
N SER A 234 -13.90 3.61 9.60
CA SER A 234 -14.91 3.45 10.67
C SER A 234 -14.28 3.63 12.06
N ALA A 235 -13.10 3.06 12.31
CA ALA A 235 -12.38 3.25 13.57
C ALA A 235 -11.99 4.72 13.78
N ALA A 236 -11.56 5.42 12.73
CA ALA A 236 -11.22 6.84 12.80
C ALA A 236 -12.45 7.71 13.14
N ALA A 237 -13.60 7.42 12.54
CA ALA A 237 -14.86 8.11 12.85
C ALA A 237 -15.26 7.91 14.32
N ARG A 238 -15.21 6.68 14.82
CA ARG A 238 -15.47 6.39 16.24
C ARG A 238 -14.49 7.06 17.20
N ALA A 239 -13.23 7.24 16.75
CA ALA A 239 -12.21 7.94 17.53
C ALA A 239 -12.33 9.48 17.47
N GLY A 240 -13.30 10.04 16.76
CA GLY A 240 -13.47 11.49 16.59
C GLY A 240 -12.30 12.14 15.83
N LEU A 241 -11.72 11.44 14.85
CA LEU A 241 -10.62 11.99 14.04
C LEU A 241 -11.19 12.69 12.81
N GLU A 242 -11.02 14.00 12.72
CA GLU A 242 -11.52 14.81 11.60
C GLU A 242 -10.74 14.63 10.30
N LYS A 243 -9.43 14.32 10.41
CA LYS A 243 -8.58 14.11 9.24
C LYS A 243 -8.83 12.74 8.59
N PRO A 244 -8.71 12.62 7.26
CA PRO A 244 -8.94 11.36 6.55
C PRO A 244 -7.85 10.33 6.87
N VAL A 245 -8.19 9.32 7.67
CA VAL A 245 -7.30 8.23 8.04
C VAL A 245 -7.36 7.11 7.01
N LYS A 246 -6.18 6.70 6.52
CA LYS A 246 -5.99 5.61 5.56
C LYS A 246 -4.91 4.65 6.08
N PRO A 247 -4.86 3.37 5.66
CA PRO A 247 -3.83 2.43 6.12
C PRO A 247 -2.39 2.94 5.92
N HIS A 248 -2.11 3.64 4.83
CA HIS A 248 -0.81 4.28 4.60
C HIS A 248 -0.43 5.31 5.67
N LEU A 249 -1.42 5.99 6.25
CA LEU A 249 -1.18 6.98 7.30
C LEU A 249 -0.70 6.31 8.60
N LEU A 250 -1.24 5.12 8.94
CA LEU A 250 -0.79 4.34 10.10
C LEU A 250 0.68 3.93 9.94
N ARG A 251 1.04 3.41 8.76
CA ARG A 251 2.43 3.04 8.46
C ARG A 251 3.37 4.25 8.47
N HIS A 252 2.94 5.40 7.96
CA HIS A 252 3.74 6.62 7.99
C HIS A 252 3.91 7.13 9.43
N SER A 253 2.84 7.08 10.23
CA SER A 253 2.91 7.43 11.65
C SER A 253 3.82 6.47 12.44
N PHE A 254 3.81 5.16 12.14
CA PHE A 254 4.77 4.21 12.70
C PHE A 254 6.21 4.65 12.47
N ALA A 255 6.58 4.95 11.21
CA ALA A 255 7.92 5.39 10.87
C ALA A 255 8.32 6.69 11.59
N THR A 256 7.41 7.68 11.58
CA THR A 256 7.65 8.99 12.21
C THR A 256 7.76 8.87 13.72
N HIS A 257 6.95 8.04 14.37
CA HIS A 257 6.97 7.85 15.82
C HIS A 257 8.20 7.09 16.29
N LEU A 258 8.66 6.09 15.53
CA LEU A 258 9.93 5.41 15.81
C LEU A 258 11.11 6.39 15.69
N LEU A 259 11.14 7.17 14.60
CA LEU A 259 12.19 8.17 14.39
C LEU A 259 12.18 9.23 15.50
N GLY A 260 10.99 9.77 15.84
CA GLY A 260 10.82 10.72 16.93
C GLY A 260 11.10 10.12 18.32
N GLY A 261 11.03 8.79 18.47
CA GLY A 261 11.43 8.04 19.65
C GLY A 261 12.95 7.82 19.76
N GLY A 262 13.71 8.11 18.69
CA GLY A 262 15.17 7.96 18.65
C GLY A 262 15.67 6.68 17.97
N ALA A 263 14.80 5.93 17.27
CA ALA A 263 15.24 4.77 16.49
C ALA A 263 16.09 5.22 15.30
N ASP A 264 17.10 4.43 14.95
CA ASP A 264 17.93 4.73 13.80
C ASP A 264 17.16 4.56 12.46
N LEU A 265 17.47 5.45 11.51
CA LEU A 265 16.77 5.50 10.22
C LEU A 265 16.94 4.21 9.41
N ARG A 266 18.08 3.53 9.52
CA ARG A 266 18.36 2.29 8.79
C ARG A 266 17.48 1.16 9.29
N SER A 267 17.35 0.98 10.61
CA SER A 267 16.43 0.00 11.20
C SER A 267 14.98 0.26 10.78
N ILE A 268 14.55 1.53 10.74
CA ILE A 268 13.20 1.89 10.27
C ILE A 268 13.02 1.51 8.80
N GLN A 269 14.00 1.79 7.94
CA GLN A 269 13.96 1.45 6.51
C GLN A 269 13.92 -0.07 6.28
N GLU A 270 14.68 -0.83 7.06
CA GLU A 270 14.69 -2.30 7.04
C GLU A 270 13.33 -2.86 7.45
N MET A 271 12.74 -2.42 8.58
CA MET A 271 11.39 -2.81 9.00
C MET A 271 10.34 -2.49 7.94
N LEU A 272 10.46 -1.36 7.27
CA LEU A 272 9.53 -0.95 6.21
C LEU A 272 9.77 -1.68 4.89
N GLY A 273 10.93 -2.26 4.64
CA GLY A 273 11.27 -2.94 3.39
C GLY A 273 11.35 -1.95 2.22
N HIS A 274 12.21 -0.92 2.35
CA HIS A 274 12.53 0.00 1.26
C HIS A 274 13.58 -0.63 0.34
N ALA A 275 13.26 -0.76 -0.95
CA ALA A 275 14.03 -1.53 -1.93
C ALA A 275 15.39 -0.92 -2.34
N SER A 276 15.78 0.25 -1.82
CA SER A 276 16.94 0.98 -2.32
C SER A 276 18.27 0.67 -1.62
N ILE A 277 18.29 -0.21 -0.61
CA ILE A 277 19.53 -0.66 0.02
C ILE A 277 19.78 -2.08 -0.47
N GLY A 278 20.82 -2.24 -1.29
CA GLY A 278 21.15 -3.45 -2.03
C GLY A 278 21.34 -4.69 -1.16
N THR A 279 21.21 -5.83 -1.82
CA THR A 279 21.41 -7.20 -1.38
C THR A 279 20.26 -7.87 -0.64
N THR A 280 19.97 -9.08 -1.10
CA THR A 280 19.20 -10.10 -0.40
C THR A 280 19.96 -10.45 0.88
N GLN A 281 19.68 -9.73 1.97
CA GLN A 281 20.20 -10.08 3.28
C GLN A 281 19.35 -11.25 3.79
N ILE A 282 19.99 -12.41 3.94
CA ILE A 282 19.50 -13.45 4.83
C ILE A 282 19.57 -12.83 6.22
N TYR A 283 18.43 -12.57 6.83
CA TYR A 283 18.37 -12.00 8.19
C TYR A 283 19.04 -12.97 9.15
N THR A 284 20.21 -12.59 9.64
CA THR A 284 20.91 -13.34 10.70
C THR A 284 20.18 -13.13 12.03
N ALA A 285 20.35 -14.06 12.96
CA ALA A 285 19.79 -13.93 14.32
C ALA A 285 20.20 -12.60 14.98
N VAL A 286 21.41 -12.12 14.70
CA VAL A 286 21.96 -10.84 15.24
C VAL A 286 21.21 -9.63 14.66
N GLU A 287 20.90 -9.61 13.38
CA GLU A 287 20.16 -8.50 12.77
C GLU A 287 18.72 -8.45 13.27
N SER A 288 18.07 -9.60 13.42
CA SER A 288 16.73 -9.69 14.00
C SER A 288 16.70 -9.17 15.43
N SER A 289 17.68 -9.52 16.26
CA SER A 289 17.82 -9.02 17.64
C SER A 289 17.96 -7.50 17.69
N ARG A 290 18.76 -6.90 16.80
CA ARG A 290 18.90 -5.44 16.70
C ARG A 290 17.58 -4.75 16.38
N LEU A 291 16.81 -5.28 15.43
CA LEU A 291 15.50 -4.70 15.06
C LEU A 291 14.50 -4.80 16.20
N LEU A 292 14.47 -5.92 16.92
CA LEU A 292 13.62 -6.13 18.10
C LEU A 292 13.97 -5.11 19.19
N ASP A 293 15.26 -4.91 19.47
CA ASP A 293 15.74 -3.96 20.46
C ASP A 293 15.38 -2.50 20.10
N GLN A 294 15.66 -2.07 18.87
CA GLN A 294 15.28 -0.75 18.39
C GLN A 294 13.77 -0.50 18.48
N HIS A 295 12.96 -1.49 18.11
CA HIS A 295 11.52 -1.40 18.23
C HIS A 295 11.07 -1.35 19.70
N ALA A 296 11.60 -2.22 20.54
CA ALA A 296 11.25 -2.26 21.96
C ALA A 296 11.55 -0.96 22.70
N LYS A 297 12.70 -0.34 22.41
CA LYS A 297 13.12 0.91 23.04
C LYS A 297 12.36 2.14 22.56
N HIS A 298 12.01 2.21 21.28
CA HIS A 298 11.59 3.45 20.64
C HIS A 298 10.13 3.48 20.20
N HIS A 299 9.43 2.34 20.12
CA HIS A 299 8.04 2.33 19.71
C HIS A 299 7.10 2.78 20.86
N PRO A 300 6.16 3.73 20.63
CA PRO A 300 5.33 4.30 21.70
C PRO A 300 4.43 3.29 22.43
N ARG A 301 4.09 2.15 21.80
CA ARG A 301 3.25 1.10 22.40
C ARG A 301 4.01 0.15 23.34
N ASN A 302 5.34 0.21 23.36
CA ASN A 302 6.17 -0.60 24.25
C ASN A 302 6.55 0.15 25.54
N LYS A 303 6.34 1.48 25.60
CA LYS A 303 6.58 2.23 26.83
C LYS A 303 5.53 1.86 27.86
N ARG A 304 5.91 1.08 28.89
CA ARG A 304 5.09 0.91 30.10
C ARG A 304 4.82 2.32 30.68
N ARG A 305 3.55 2.61 31.01
CA ARG A 305 3.26 3.79 31.85
C ARG A 305 4.00 3.59 33.16
N VAL A 306 5.10 4.33 33.34
CA VAL A 306 5.63 4.54 34.70
C VAL A 306 4.52 5.25 35.45
N PRO A 307 4.00 4.71 36.58
CA PRO A 307 3.03 5.42 37.40
C PRO A 307 3.69 6.76 37.77
N LYS A 308 3.02 7.88 37.52
CA LYS A 308 3.43 9.15 38.09
C LYS A 308 3.45 8.92 39.61
N GLN A 309 4.64 8.92 40.20
CA GLN A 309 4.78 9.08 41.63
C GLN A 309 4.10 10.40 41.98
N SER A 310 2.97 10.32 42.68
CA SER A 310 2.30 11.44 43.30
C SER A 310 3.29 12.03 44.32
N ALA A 311 3.74 13.24 44.05
CA ALA A 311 4.41 14.08 45.03
C ALA A 311 3.37 14.72 45.94
#